data_a943d2c9104cd377a16edef93122b5f8
#
_entry.id   a943d2c9104cd377a16edef93122b5f8
#
_cell.length_a   1.000
_cell.length_b   1.000
_cell.length_c   1.000
_cell.angle_alpha   90.00
_cell.angle_beta   90.00
_cell.angle_gamma   90.00
#
_symmetry.space_group_name_H-M   'P 1'
#
loop_
_entity.id
_entity.type
_entity.pdbx_description
1 polymer ?
#
loop_
_entity_poly.entity_id
_entity_poly.type
_entity_poly.pdbx_seq_one_letter_code
_entity_poly.pdbx_strand_id
1 'polypeptide(L)'
;RWNAGRHHAGEALIEEILALGLKRVELGYDLRAELIPGVKAMVAARAIRIDSVHNFCPVPVGAPRPHPELYTPASPDRREREYAVTHISRTLRFAAEVGARVVVCHSGNVDMPKYSFDLVRMAARGEQFGEPYENLKLKAQITRDKKAPKQIEHLAESLEKLIPVVKETGVKLALENLPTWEAIPSELEAEKLMKRFQAAGIRLWWDVGHAQIRENLGFINASRWLRRLAPSLAGMHVHDVEPPGQDHLMPPRGKVDFPALAEFARMDMVRVLEPAPDTETAQIVRAIEYLRETWNLTESKTSSGEKK
;
A
#
# COMPACT_ATOMS: atom_id res chain seq x y z
N ARG A 1 -3.10 3.95 -9.98
CA ARG A 1 -4.48 4.44 -9.75
C ARG A 1 -4.69 5.90 -10.19
N TRP A 2 -3.65 6.75 -10.20
CA TRP A 2 -3.78 8.16 -10.59
C TRP A 2 -4.30 8.36 -12.03
N ASN A 3 -3.77 7.64 -13.00
CA ASN A 3 -4.07 7.86 -14.42
C ASN A 3 -4.73 6.70 -15.16
N ALA A 4 -4.86 5.53 -14.55
CA ALA A 4 -5.37 4.34 -15.24
C ALA A 4 -6.80 4.51 -15.77
N GLY A 5 -7.64 5.29 -15.08
CA GLY A 5 -9.03 5.52 -15.45
C GLY A 5 -9.25 6.34 -16.74
N ARG A 6 -8.27 7.16 -17.16
CA ARG A 6 -8.40 8.08 -18.29
C ARG A 6 -7.75 7.63 -19.59
N HIS A 7 -7.02 6.51 -19.57
CA HIS A 7 -6.38 5.96 -20.76
C HIS A 7 -7.09 4.69 -21.28
N HIS A 8 -7.05 4.50 -22.59
CA HIS A 8 -7.55 3.30 -23.28
C HIS A 8 -6.43 2.48 -23.91
N ALA A 9 -5.19 2.96 -23.89
CA ALA A 9 -4.00 2.28 -24.35
C ALA A 9 -2.93 2.28 -23.24
N GLY A 10 -2.27 1.14 -23.04
CA GLY A 10 -1.24 0.99 -22.00
C GLY A 10 -0.01 1.83 -22.28
N GLU A 11 0.34 2.05 -23.54
CA GLU A 11 1.42 2.93 -23.96
C GLU A 11 1.18 4.37 -23.50
N ALA A 12 -0.01 4.93 -23.79
CA ALA A 12 -0.37 6.29 -23.41
C ALA A 12 -0.38 6.49 -21.88
N LEU A 13 -0.82 5.47 -21.12
CA LEU A 13 -0.75 5.47 -19.68
C LEU A 13 0.70 5.60 -19.18
N ILE A 14 1.64 4.87 -19.77
CA ILE A 14 3.05 4.90 -19.39
C ILE A 14 3.73 6.18 -19.89
N GLU A 15 3.43 6.66 -21.10
CA GLU A 15 3.96 7.90 -21.66
C GLU A 15 3.66 9.11 -20.73
N GLU A 16 2.47 9.17 -20.15
CA GLU A 16 2.13 10.21 -19.18
C GLU A 16 3.01 10.16 -17.92
N ILE A 17 3.34 8.96 -17.43
CA ILE A 17 4.28 8.80 -16.31
C ILE A 17 5.70 9.20 -16.71
N LEU A 18 6.13 8.85 -17.92
CA LEU A 18 7.45 9.25 -18.44
C LEU A 18 7.57 10.77 -18.61
N ALA A 19 6.47 11.45 -18.96
CA ALA A 19 6.42 12.91 -19.05
C ALA A 19 6.66 13.62 -17.71
N LEU A 20 6.43 12.92 -16.56
CA LEU A 20 6.79 13.39 -15.22
C LEU A 20 8.30 13.20 -14.90
N GLY A 21 9.10 12.67 -15.82
CA GLY A 21 10.50 12.31 -15.58
C GLY A 21 10.68 11.04 -14.73
N LEU A 22 9.62 10.22 -14.59
CA LEU A 22 9.67 8.98 -13.83
C LEU A 22 9.88 7.78 -14.76
N LYS A 23 10.76 6.86 -14.37
CA LYS A 23 11.07 5.62 -15.09
C LYS A 23 10.68 4.35 -14.31
N ARG A 24 10.02 4.54 -13.19
CA ARG A 24 9.62 3.46 -12.28
C ARG A 24 8.19 3.72 -11.82
N VAL A 25 7.37 2.68 -11.77
CA VAL A 25 5.94 2.81 -11.44
C VAL A 25 5.44 1.59 -10.67
N GLU A 26 4.40 1.79 -9.88
CA GLU A 26 3.51 0.75 -9.38
C GLU A 26 2.29 0.64 -10.31
N LEU A 27 1.90 -0.59 -10.66
CA LEU A 27 0.63 -0.84 -11.34
C LEU A 27 -0.49 -0.97 -10.30
N GLY A 28 -1.51 -0.13 -10.42
CA GLY A 28 -2.63 -0.07 -9.48
C GLY A 28 -3.64 -1.20 -9.67
N TYR A 29 -4.47 -1.41 -8.65
CA TYR A 29 -5.57 -2.37 -8.65
C TYR A 29 -6.70 -2.03 -9.64
N ASP A 30 -6.63 -0.89 -10.31
CA ASP A 30 -7.56 -0.40 -11.31
C ASP A 30 -7.07 -0.60 -12.76
N LEU A 31 -5.93 -1.28 -12.95
CA LEU A 31 -5.41 -1.60 -14.28
C LEU A 31 -6.34 -2.58 -14.98
N ARG A 32 -6.99 -2.11 -16.07
CA ARG A 32 -7.88 -2.93 -16.88
C ARG A 32 -7.10 -3.84 -17.83
N ALA A 33 -7.69 -4.99 -18.17
CA ALA A 33 -7.05 -6.00 -19.03
C ALA A 33 -6.63 -5.44 -20.40
N GLU A 34 -7.38 -4.51 -20.96
CA GLU A 34 -7.10 -3.87 -22.25
C GLU A 34 -5.80 -3.05 -22.27
N LEU A 35 -5.34 -2.57 -21.10
CA LEU A 35 -4.10 -1.78 -20.99
C LEU A 35 -2.83 -2.67 -20.93
N ILE A 36 -2.98 -3.95 -20.60
CA ILE A 36 -1.85 -4.86 -20.36
C ILE A 36 -0.91 -4.98 -21.55
N PRO A 37 -1.39 -5.17 -22.80
CA PRO A 37 -0.49 -5.33 -23.94
C PRO A 37 0.45 -4.14 -24.11
N GLY A 38 -0.07 -2.91 -24.03
CA GLY A 38 0.73 -1.70 -24.13
C GLY A 38 1.71 -1.53 -22.97
N VAL A 39 1.29 -1.79 -21.70
CA VAL A 39 2.20 -1.79 -20.56
C VAL A 39 3.34 -2.78 -20.77
N LYS A 40 3.06 -4.01 -21.19
CA LYS A 40 4.08 -5.03 -21.47
C LYS A 40 5.03 -4.61 -22.60
N ALA A 41 4.51 -3.97 -23.65
CA ALA A 41 5.33 -3.45 -24.75
C ALA A 41 6.33 -2.38 -24.25
N MET A 42 5.89 -1.45 -23.39
CA MET A 42 6.75 -0.42 -22.82
C MET A 42 7.80 -1.00 -21.85
N VAL A 43 7.46 -2.06 -21.10
CA VAL A 43 8.42 -2.79 -20.26
C VAL A 43 9.46 -3.52 -21.13
N ALA A 44 9.01 -4.23 -22.19
CA ALA A 44 9.91 -4.94 -23.10
C ALA A 44 10.86 -3.98 -23.84
N ALA A 45 10.40 -2.78 -24.22
CA ALA A 45 11.20 -1.70 -24.77
C ALA A 45 12.15 -1.04 -23.74
N ARG A 46 12.11 -1.45 -22.47
CA ARG A 46 12.86 -0.86 -21.34
C ARG A 46 12.60 0.64 -21.14
N ALA A 47 11.46 1.15 -21.60
CA ALA A 47 11.05 2.53 -21.41
C ALA A 47 10.65 2.80 -19.96
N ILE A 48 10.01 1.83 -19.31
CA ILE A 48 9.53 1.90 -17.93
C ILE A 48 9.92 0.61 -17.18
N ARG A 49 10.07 0.71 -15.86
CA ARG A 49 10.23 -0.42 -14.95
C ARG A 49 9.06 -0.48 -13.99
N ILE A 50 8.50 -1.66 -13.81
CA ILE A 50 7.48 -1.90 -12.79
C ILE A 50 8.18 -2.38 -11.52
N ASP A 51 8.06 -1.64 -10.42
CA ASP A 51 8.70 -2.01 -9.14
C ASP A 51 7.76 -2.82 -8.25
N SER A 52 6.49 -2.49 -8.26
CA SER A 52 5.43 -3.15 -7.48
C SER A 52 4.12 -3.19 -8.25
N VAL A 53 3.22 -4.04 -7.76
CA VAL A 53 1.86 -4.19 -8.29
C VAL A 53 0.91 -4.22 -7.11
N HIS A 54 -0.11 -3.37 -7.12
CA HIS A 54 -1.13 -3.37 -6.09
C HIS A 54 -2.22 -4.40 -6.40
N ASN A 55 -2.53 -5.26 -5.45
CA ASN A 55 -3.55 -6.30 -5.61
C ASN A 55 -4.98 -5.65 -5.58
N PHE A 56 -5.87 -5.98 -6.48
CA PHE A 56 -5.85 -7.01 -7.51
C PHE A 56 -5.48 -6.41 -8.87
N CYS A 57 -4.39 -6.80 -9.42
CA CYS A 57 -3.96 -6.31 -10.72
C CYS A 57 -3.54 -7.48 -11.63
N PRO A 58 -4.06 -7.55 -12.85
CA PRO A 58 -5.13 -6.72 -13.43
C PRO A 58 -6.48 -6.92 -12.72
N VAL A 59 -7.41 -5.98 -12.94
CA VAL A 59 -8.79 -6.09 -12.44
C VAL A 59 -9.35 -7.47 -12.74
N PRO A 60 -9.84 -8.24 -11.75
CA PRO A 60 -10.45 -9.55 -11.99
C PRO A 60 -11.65 -9.47 -12.92
N VAL A 61 -11.71 -10.39 -13.88
CA VAL A 61 -12.85 -10.48 -14.82
C VAL A 61 -14.14 -10.73 -14.03
N GLY A 62 -15.17 -9.94 -14.31
CA GLY A 62 -16.45 -10.02 -13.61
C GLY A 62 -16.52 -9.24 -12.30
N ALA A 63 -15.42 -8.56 -11.89
CA ALA A 63 -15.48 -7.66 -10.76
C ALA A 63 -16.45 -6.49 -11.04
N PRO A 64 -17.35 -6.15 -10.09
CA PRO A 64 -18.34 -5.07 -10.30
C PRO A 64 -17.66 -3.70 -10.39
N ARG A 65 -16.52 -3.54 -9.75
CA ARG A 65 -15.63 -2.37 -9.78
C ARG A 65 -14.22 -2.74 -9.33
N PRO A 66 -13.20 -2.01 -9.74
CA PRO A 66 -11.86 -2.13 -9.15
C PRO A 66 -11.88 -1.79 -7.65
N HIS A 67 -11.31 -2.67 -6.83
CA HIS A 67 -11.18 -2.39 -5.39
C HIS A 67 -10.06 -3.27 -4.79
N PRO A 68 -9.18 -2.75 -3.92
CA PRO A 68 -8.10 -3.54 -3.31
C PRO A 68 -8.60 -4.57 -2.29
N GLU A 69 -9.82 -4.39 -1.77
CA GLU A 69 -10.50 -5.33 -0.86
C GLU A 69 -11.66 -6.06 -1.54
N LEU A 70 -11.56 -6.34 -2.85
CA LEU A 70 -12.59 -7.11 -3.58
C LEU A 70 -12.81 -8.50 -2.95
N TYR A 71 -11.73 -9.13 -2.51
CA TYR A 71 -11.69 -10.35 -1.71
C TYR A 71 -10.57 -10.19 -0.67
N THR A 72 -10.85 -10.55 0.59
CA THR A 72 -9.87 -10.35 1.65
C THR A 72 -9.36 -11.67 2.23
N PRO A 73 -8.04 -11.85 2.35
CA PRO A 73 -7.46 -13.11 2.86
C PRO A 73 -7.72 -13.36 4.34
N ALA A 74 -8.17 -12.34 5.10
CA ALA A 74 -8.58 -12.47 6.50
C ALA A 74 -10.09 -12.60 6.71
N SER A 75 -10.89 -12.70 5.64
CA SER A 75 -12.36 -12.79 5.74
C SER A 75 -12.81 -13.92 6.65
N PRO A 76 -13.87 -13.75 7.45
CA PRO A 76 -14.53 -14.87 8.15
C PRO A 76 -15.16 -15.87 7.18
N ASP A 77 -15.55 -15.44 5.98
CA ASP A 77 -16.09 -16.33 4.93
C ASP A 77 -14.97 -17.11 4.25
N ARG A 78 -15.05 -18.43 4.33
CA ARG A 78 -14.08 -19.35 3.71
C ARG A 78 -14.02 -19.19 2.18
N ARG A 79 -15.16 -19.00 1.52
CA ARG A 79 -15.22 -18.87 0.05
C ARG A 79 -14.53 -17.59 -0.39
N GLU A 80 -14.75 -16.49 0.33
CA GLU A 80 -14.06 -15.23 0.05
C GLU A 80 -12.55 -15.39 0.20
N ARG A 81 -12.07 -16.08 1.27
CA ARG A 81 -10.62 -16.37 1.41
C ARG A 81 -10.07 -17.21 0.25
N GLU A 82 -10.82 -18.19 -0.24
CA GLU A 82 -10.41 -19.00 -1.39
C GLU A 82 -10.33 -18.16 -2.68
N TYR A 83 -11.26 -17.23 -2.89
CA TYR A 83 -11.18 -16.24 -3.98
C TYR A 83 -9.98 -15.30 -3.79
N ALA A 84 -9.75 -14.81 -2.59
CA ALA A 84 -8.60 -13.97 -2.28
C ALA A 84 -7.28 -14.69 -2.65
N VAL A 85 -7.08 -15.91 -2.17
CA VAL A 85 -5.88 -16.71 -2.49
C VAL A 85 -5.74 -16.92 -4.00
N THR A 86 -6.84 -17.25 -4.71
CA THR A 86 -6.82 -17.46 -6.16
C THR A 86 -6.39 -16.20 -6.91
N HIS A 87 -6.97 -15.05 -6.58
CA HIS A 87 -6.70 -13.81 -7.29
C HIS A 87 -5.36 -13.18 -6.89
N ILE A 88 -4.94 -13.25 -5.62
CA ILE A 88 -3.60 -12.86 -5.20
C ILE A 88 -2.54 -13.70 -5.93
N SER A 89 -2.76 -15.01 -6.09
CA SER A 89 -1.87 -15.88 -6.86
C SER A 89 -1.74 -15.45 -8.33
N ARG A 90 -2.84 -15.00 -8.94
CA ARG A 90 -2.81 -14.44 -10.32
C ARG A 90 -2.04 -13.13 -10.37
N THR A 91 -2.25 -12.23 -9.41
CA THR A 91 -1.50 -10.97 -9.31
C THR A 91 0.00 -11.21 -9.11
N LEU A 92 0.40 -12.19 -8.28
CA LEU A 92 1.81 -12.57 -8.10
C LEU A 92 2.46 -13.05 -9.40
N ARG A 93 1.77 -13.89 -10.18
CA ARG A 93 2.27 -14.35 -11.49
C ARG A 93 2.36 -13.20 -12.49
N PHE A 94 1.32 -12.35 -12.55
CA PHE A 94 1.37 -11.16 -13.39
C PHE A 94 2.51 -10.21 -13.00
N ALA A 95 2.74 -10.00 -11.71
CA ALA A 95 3.86 -9.20 -11.22
C ALA A 95 5.21 -9.76 -11.70
N ALA A 96 5.40 -11.09 -11.66
CA ALA A 96 6.59 -11.73 -12.22
C ALA A 96 6.73 -11.50 -13.74
N GLU A 97 5.63 -11.60 -14.50
CA GLU A 97 5.61 -11.37 -15.96
C GLU A 97 6.05 -9.94 -16.35
N VAL A 98 5.70 -8.94 -15.53
CA VAL A 98 6.09 -7.53 -15.77
C VAL A 98 7.39 -7.14 -15.07
N GLY A 99 8.05 -8.08 -14.38
CA GLY A 99 9.32 -7.87 -13.70
C GLY A 99 9.23 -7.11 -12.38
N ALA A 100 8.06 -7.03 -11.77
CA ALA A 100 7.87 -6.42 -10.47
C ALA A 100 8.44 -7.30 -9.35
N ARG A 101 8.90 -6.66 -8.27
CA ARG A 101 9.53 -7.36 -7.14
C ARG A 101 8.58 -7.61 -5.98
N VAL A 102 7.47 -6.87 -5.92
CA VAL A 102 6.54 -6.86 -4.78
C VAL A 102 5.11 -6.77 -5.27
N VAL A 103 4.21 -7.50 -4.62
CA VAL A 103 2.76 -7.30 -4.67
C VAL A 103 2.31 -6.71 -3.34
N VAL A 104 1.66 -5.55 -3.37
CA VAL A 104 1.01 -4.92 -2.21
C VAL A 104 -0.38 -5.49 -2.03
N CYS A 105 -0.76 -5.81 -0.80
CA CYS A 105 -2.02 -6.49 -0.51
C CYS A 105 -2.68 -5.97 0.76
N HIS A 106 -3.96 -5.59 0.65
CA HIS A 106 -4.84 -5.39 1.80
C HIS A 106 -5.26 -6.75 2.36
N SER A 107 -5.21 -6.90 3.68
CA SER A 107 -5.61 -8.15 4.33
C SER A 107 -7.08 -8.19 4.71
N GLY A 108 -7.75 -7.05 4.76
CA GLY A 108 -9.15 -6.87 5.17
C GLY A 108 -9.28 -6.26 6.56
N ASN A 109 -10.47 -6.37 7.11
CA ASN A 109 -10.85 -5.74 8.37
C ASN A 109 -11.41 -6.78 9.35
N VAL A 110 -11.26 -6.52 10.65
CA VAL A 110 -11.96 -7.27 11.70
C VAL A 110 -13.47 -7.04 11.54
N ASP A 111 -14.26 -8.09 11.63
CA ASP A 111 -15.74 -8.02 11.56
C ASP A 111 -16.32 -7.37 12.84
N MET A 112 -16.29 -6.05 12.84
CA MET A 112 -16.72 -5.19 13.94
C MET A 112 -17.31 -3.88 13.42
N PRO A 113 -18.04 -3.10 14.26
CA PRO A 113 -18.49 -1.76 13.85
C PRO A 113 -17.33 -0.86 13.48
N LYS A 114 -17.56 0.05 12.52
CA LYS A 114 -16.53 0.95 11.96
C LYS A 114 -16.33 2.18 12.87
N TYR A 115 -15.82 1.97 14.06
CA TYR A 115 -15.59 3.03 15.06
C TYR A 115 -14.63 4.11 14.57
N SER A 116 -13.65 3.76 13.72
CA SER A 116 -12.68 4.72 13.19
C SER A 116 -13.35 5.86 12.44
N PHE A 117 -14.43 5.60 11.67
CA PHE A 117 -15.19 6.67 11.00
C PHE A 117 -15.87 7.62 11.99
N ASP A 118 -16.40 7.09 13.08
CA ASP A 118 -17.02 7.91 14.12
C ASP A 118 -15.98 8.76 14.83
N LEU A 119 -14.82 8.20 15.13
CA LEU A 119 -13.70 8.92 15.75
C LEU A 119 -13.17 10.04 14.83
N VAL A 120 -13.04 9.80 13.53
CA VAL A 120 -12.66 10.85 12.55
C VAL A 120 -13.70 11.97 12.55
N ARG A 121 -15.00 11.64 12.54
CA ARG A 121 -16.06 12.65 12.58
C ARG A 121 -16.07 13.47 13.88
N MET A 122 -15.83 12.82 15.02
CA MET A 122 -15.69 13.51 16.31
C MET A 122 -14.49 14.45 16.32
N ALA A 123 -13.33 13.95 15.86
CA ALA A 123 -12.11 14.76 15.77
C ALA A 123 -12.30 15.99 14.83
N ALA A 124 -12.98 15.81 13.69
CA ALA A 124 -13.29 16.92 12.78
C ALA A 124 -14.19 17.99 13.39
N ARG A 125 -14.99 17.66 14.44
CA ARG A 125 -15.80 18.62 15.20
C ARG A 125 -15.08 19.20 16.41
N GLY A 126 -13.80 18.86 16.61
CA GLY A 126 -13.03 19.31 17.77
C GLY A 126 -13.35 18.58 19.09
N GLU A 127 -14.04 17.43 18.99
CA GLU A 127 -14.42 16.61 20.16
C GLU A 127 -13.32 15.60 20.56
N GLN A 128 -12.17 15.65 19.89
CA GLN A 128 -11.03 14.76 20.14
C GLN A 128 -10.53 14.91 21.58
N PHE A 129 -10.17 13.78 22.19
CA PHE A 129 -9.67 13.68 23.58
C PHE A 129 -10.69 14.04 24.68
N GLY A 130 -11.95 14.32 24.33
CA GLY A 130 -13.04 14.40 25.30
C GLY A 130 -13.48 13.01 25.77
N GLU A 131 -14.18 12.94 26.91
CA GLU A 131 -14.66 11.67 27.49
C GLU A 131 -15.45 10.78 26.49
N PRO A 132 -16.39 11.30 25.68
CA PRO A 132 -17.10 10.49 24.68
C PRO A 132 -16.17 9.88 23.65
N TYR A 133 -15.15 10.64 23.21
CA TYR A 133 -14.15 10.18 22.26
C TYR A 133 -13.30 9.04 22.82
N GLU A 134 -12.77 9.22 24.04
CA GLU A 134 -11.94 8.20 24.71
C GLU A 134 -12.75 6.93 25.01
N ASN A 135 -14.02 7.05 25.42
CA ASN A 135 -14.91 5.92 25.62
C ASN A 135 -15.15 5.13 24.30
N LEU A 136 -15.36 5.82 23.19
CA LEU A 136 -15.52 5.19 21.88
C LEU A 136 -14.23 4.50 21.42
N LYS A 137 -13.09 5.15 21.60
CA LYS A 137 -11.76 4.59 21.28
C LYS A 137 -11.48 3.34 22.10
N LEU A 138 -11.71 3.37 23.40
CA LEU A 138 -11.59 2.20 24.27
C LEU A 138 -12.50 1.05 23.84
N LYS A 139 -13.76 1.37 23.50
CA LYS A 139 -14.70 0.38 22.97
C LYS A 139 -14.18 -0.26 21.67
N ALA A 140 -13.62 0.52 20.77
CA ALA A 140 -13.00 0.02 19.54
C ALA A 140 -11.86 -0.95 19.84
N GLN A 141 -10.95 -0.59 20.76
CA GLN A 141 -9.83 -1.44 21.18
C GLN A 141 -10.30 -2.75 21.79
N ILE A 142 -11.19 -2.71 22.79
CA ILE A 142 -11.73 -3.91 23.45
C ILE A 142 -12.45 -4.82 22.45
N THR A 143 -13.23 -4.24 21.54
CA THR A 143 -13.97 -5.04 20.55
C THR A 143 -13.01 -5.73 19.59
N ARG A 144 -11.98 -5.02 19.14
CA ARG A 144 -10.96 -5.57 18.25
C ARG A 144 -10.17 -6.69 18.91
N ASP A 145 -9.71 -6.49 20.15
CA ASP A 145 -8.94 -7.49 20.91
C ASP A 145 -9.69 -8.82 21.08
N LYS A 146 -11.00 -8.76 21.18
CA LYS A 146 -11.85 -9.97 21.26
C LYS A 146 -12.03 -10.67 19.91
N LYS A 147 -12.12 -9.92 18.81
CA LYS A 147 -12.52 -10.46 17.51
C LYS A 147 -11.35 -10.75 16.56
N ALA A 148 -10.29 -9.94 16.62
CA ALA A 148 -9.16 -10.03 15.71
C ALA A 148 -8.43 -11.40 15.73
N PRO A 149 -8.19 -12.07 16.87
CA PRO A 149 -7.38 -13.28 16.90
C PRO A 149 -7.82 -14.35 15.89
N LYS A 150 -9.12 -14.60 15.77
CA LYS A 150 -9.64 -15.59 14.82
C LYS A 150 -9.38 -15.19 13.36
N GLN A 151 -9.55 -13.91 13.03
CA GLN A 151 -9.32 -13.45 11.65
C GLN A 151 -7.83 -13.35 11.30
N ILE A 152 -6.95 -13.13 12.29
CA ILE A 152 -5.50 -13.24 12.11
C ILE A 152 -5.10 -14.69 11.80
N GLU A 153 -5.72 -15.68 12.41
CA GLU A 153 -5.52 -17.10 12.06
C GLU A 153 -5.98 -17.37 10.62
N HIS A 154 -7.14 -16.86 10.21
CA HIS A 154 -7.60 -16.96 8.82
C HIS A 154 -6.63 -16.33 7.83
N LEU A 155 -6.06 -15.15 8.18
CA LEU A 155 -4.99 -14.57 7.37
C LEU A 155 -3.78 -15.49 7.29
N ALA A 156 -3.34 -16.04 8.43
CA ALA A 156 -2.19 -16.94 8.47
C ALA A 156 -2.40 -18.18 7.58
N GLU A 157 -3.59 -18.81 7.63
CA GLU A 157 -3.96 -19.92 6.76
C GLU A 157 -3.92 -19.55 5.27
N SER A 158 -4.38 -18.33 4.93
CA SER A 158 -4.36 -17.82 3.55
C SER A 158 -2.93 -17.56 3.08
N LEU A 159 -2.08 -17.00 3.95
CA LEU A 159 -0.66 -16.77 3.65
C LEU A 159 0.08 -18.09 3.41
N GLU A 160 -0.19 -19.14 4.21
CA GLU A 160 0.40 -20.47 4.00
C GLU A 160 0.10 -21.02 2.59
N LYS A 161 -1.13 -20.83 2.11
CA LYS A 161 -1.54 -21.25 0.76
C LYS A 161 -0.87 -20.41 -0.35
N LEU A 162 -0.45 -19.19 -0.05
CA LEU A 162 0.22 -18.28 -1.00
C LEU A 162 1.74 -18.51 -1.06
N ILE A 163 2.37 -19.06 -0.02
CA ILE A 163 3.82 -19.30 0.02
C ILE A 163 4.34 -20.07 -1.21
N PRO A 164 3.70 -21.14 -1.70
CA PRO A 164 4.17 -21.83 -2.90
C PRO A 164 4.29 -20.91 -4.11
N VAL A 165 3.31 -20.01 -4.31
CA VAL A 165 3.31 -19.07 -5.44
C VAL A 165 4.33 -17.96 -5.23
N VAL A 166 4.51 -17.46 -4.01
CA VAL A 166 5.58 -16.50 -3.67
C VAL A 166 6.96 -17.10 -4.00
N LYS A 167 7.18 -18.38 -3.68
CA LYS A 167 8.42 -19.09 -4.02
C LYS A 167 8.57 -19.35 -5.52
N GLU A 168 7.49 -19.74 -6.20
CA GLU A 168 7.44 -19.99 -7.65
C GLU A 168 7.83 -18.73 -8.43
N THR A 169 7.28 -17.59 -8.04
CA THR A 169 7.44 -16.31 -8.76
C THR A 169 8.68 -15.53 -8.34
N GLY A 170 9.19 -15.75 -7.13
CA GLY A 170 10.23 -14.92 -6.50
C GLY A 170 9.73 -13.52 -6.10
N VAL A 171 8.45 -13.20 -6.33
CA VAL A 171 7.83 -11.92 -5.98
C VAL A 171 7.44 -11.92 -4.51
N LYS A 172 7.78 -10.87 -3.77
CA LYS A 172 7.38 -10.72 -2.37
C LYS A 172 5.90 -10.32 -2.28
N LEU A 173 5.18 -10.89 -1.32
CA LEU A 173 3.84 -10.43 -0.97
C LEU A 173 3.94 -9.53 0.26
N ALA A 174 3.55 -8.26 0.14
CA ALA A 174 3.64 -7.27 1.21
C ALA A 174 2.26 -6.90 1.74
N LEU A 175 2.07 -7.05 3.06
CA LEU A 175 0.84 -6.68 3.75
C LEU A 175 0.88 -5.20 4.12
N GLU A 176 -0.12 -4.45 3.72
CA GLU A 176 -0.20 -3.01 3.94
C GLU A 176 -0.93 -2.66 5.24
N ASN A 177 -0.44 -1.63 5.96
CA ASN A 177 -1.19 -1.01 7.04
C ASN A 177 -2.26 -0.06 6.48
N LEU A 178 -3.50 -0.22 6.92
CA LEU A 178 -4.64 0.59 6.48
C LEU A 178 -5.01 1.66 7.52
N PRO A 179 -5.77 2.71 7.15
CA PRO A 179 -5.98 3.87 8.01
C PRO A 179 -6.90 3.61 9.21
N THR A 180 -7.74 2.58 9.15
CA THR A 180 -8.73 2.30 10.19
C THR A 180 -8.16 1.36 11.27
N TRP A 181 -8.65 1.50 12.52
CA TRP A 181 -8.27 0.59 13.61
C TRP A 181 -8.79 -0.83 13.40
N GLU A 182 -9.89 -0.97 12.69
CA GLU A 182 -10.51 -2.25 12.33
C GLU A 182 -9.64 -3.08 11.37
N ALA A 183 -8.72 -2.46 10.69
CA ALA A 183 -7.92 -3.12 9.65
C ALA A 183 -6.96 -4.18 10.21
N ILE A 184 -6.66 -5.17 9.38
CA ILE A 184 -5.74 -6.29 9.61
C ILE A 184 -4.55 -6.17 8.65
N PRO A 185 -3.32 -6.31 9.17
CA PRO A 185 -2.94 -6.45 10.57
C PRO A 185 -2.83 -5.09 11.29
N SER A 186 -2.94 -5.09 12.63
CA SER A 186 -2.37 -4.03 13.45
C SER A 186 -0.84 -4.16 13.47
N GLU A 187 -0.16 -3.14 13.98
CA GLU A 187 1.32 -3.11 14.03
C GLU A 187 1.89 -4.28 14.86
N LEU A 188 1.24 -4.61 15.97
CA LEU A 188 1.64 -5.74 16.82
C LEU A 188 1.40 -7.09 16.16
N GLU A 189 0.29 -7.22 15.43
CA GLU A 189 -0.02 -8.43 14.64
C GLU A 189 0.93 -8.57 13.45
N ALA A 190 1.26 -7.47 12.78
CA ALA A 190 2.24 -7.43 11.70
C ALA A 190 3.60 -7.96 12.18
N GLU A 191 4.08 -7.50 13.35
CA GLU A 191 5.32 -8.02 13.95
C GLU A 191 5.27 -9.53 14.20
N LYS A 192 4.15 -10.04 14.73
CA LYS A 192 3.96 -11.48 14.97
C LYS A 192 3.91 -12.28 13.66
N LEU A 193 3.23 -11.77 12.65
CA LEU A 193 3.17 -12.40 11.33
C LEU A 193 4.56 -12.45 10.66
N MET A 194 5.36 -11.38 10.80
CA MET A 194 6.70 -11.38 10.23
C MET A 194 7.62 -12.40 10.89
N LYS A 195 7.53 -12.63 12.19
CA LYS A 195 8.27 -13.72 12.86
C LYS A 195 7.99 -15.08 12.24
N ARG A 196 6.79 -15.31 11.72
CA ARG A 196 6.38 -16.59 11.12
C ARG A 196 6.67 -16.67 9.62
N PHE A 197 6.44 -15.58 8.88
CA PHE A 197 6.32 -15.64 7.43
C PHE A 197 7.38 -14.88 6.66
N GLN A 198 8.20 -14.04 7.30
CA GLN A 198 9.18 -13.20 6.60
C GLN A 198 10.19 -14.01 5.78
N ALA A 199 10.67 -15.13 6.31
CA ALA A 199 11.60 -16.01 5.61
C ALA A 199 10.99 -16.68 4.35
N ALA A 200 9.66 -16.78 4.29
CA ALA A 200 8.93 -17.32 3.15
C ALA A 200 8.61 -16.29 2.04
N GLY A 201 9.08 -15.04 2.19
CA GLY A 201 8.87 -13.98 1.20
C GLY A 201 7.67 -13.07 1.48
N ILE A 202 6.97 -13.27 2.61
CA ILE A 202 5.96 -12.32 3.09
C ILE A 202 6.68 -11.13 3.72
N ARG A 203 6.20 -9.91 3.43
CA ARG A 203 6.78 -8.65 3.89
C ARG A 203 5.68 -7.72 4.38
N LEU A 204 6.06 -6.54 4.83
CA LEU A 204 5.17 -5.43 5.13
C LEU A 204 5.33 -4.33 4.11
N TRP A 205 4.25 -3.59 3.91
CA TRP A 205 4.21 -2.35 3.16
C TRP A 205 3.75 -1.25 4.09
N TRP A 206 4.53 -0.19 4.19
CA TRP A 206 4.21 0.92 5.08
C TRP A 206 3.54 2.04 4.30
N ASP A 207 2.25 2.21 4.51
CA ASP A 207 1.57 3.41 4.06
C ASP A 207 1.72 4.51 5.11
N VAL A 208 2.39 5.59 4.69
CA VAL A 208 2.76 6.71 5.56
C VAL A 208 1.52 7.49 6.02
N GLY A 209 0.60 7.76 5.10
CA GLY A 209 -0.61 8.50 5.41
C GLY A 209 -1.59 7.71 6.25
N HIS A 210 -1.75 6.41 5.98
CA HIS A 210 -2.57 5.53 6.81
C HIS A 210 -2.06 5.46 8.26
N ALA A 211 -0.74 5.39 8.45
CA ALA A 211 -0.14 5.43 9.77
C ALA A 211 -0.37 6.78 10.47
N GLN A 212 -0.28 7.89 9.72
CA GLN A 212 -0.56 9.23 10.23
C GLN A 212 -2.01 9.36 10.70
N ILE A 213 -2.97 8.79 9.98
CA ILE A 213 -4.39 8.80 10.41
C ILE A 213 -4.56 8.05 11.73
N ARG A 214 -3.98 6.85 11.88
CA ARG A 214 -4.00 6.11 13.15
C ARG A 214 -3.35 6.88 14.30
N GLU A 215 -2.27 7.62 14.03
CA GLU A 215 -1.63 8.49 15.00
C GLU A 215 -2.51 9.69 15.36
N ASN A 216 -3.11 10.35 14.38
CA ASN A 216 -4.07 11.44 14.60
C ASN A 216 -5.23 11.01 15.51
N LEU A 217 -5.71 9.78 15.35
CA LEU A 217 -6.77 9.21 16.20
C LEU A 217 -6.26 8.73 17.58
N GLY A 218 -4.97 8.78 17.84
CA GLY A 218 -4.36 8.40 19.10
C GLY A 218 -4.26 6.89 19.35
N PHE A 219 -4.26 6.06 18.28
CA PHE A 219 -4.08 4.61 18.41
C PHE A 219 -2.63 4.17 18.45
N ILE A 220 -1.75 4.86 17.72
CA ILE A 220 -0.34 4.49 17.61
C ILE A 220 0.58 5.71 17.69
N ASN A 221 1.87 5.45 17.84
CA ASN A 221 2.93 6.37 17.47
C ASN A 221 3.60 5.83 16.20
N ALA A 222 3.37 6.51 15.07
CA ALA A 222 3.75 6.04 13.74
C ALA A 222 5.27 5.89 13.59
N SER A 223 6.05 6.87 14.06
CA SER A 223 7.51 6.83 13.95
C SER A 223 8.13 5.68 14.76
N ARG A 224 7.60 5.41 15.95
CA ARG A 224 8.05 4.29 16.80
C ARG A 224 7.78 2.94 16.11
N TRP A 225 6.60 2.76 15.54
CA TRP A 225 6.24 1.52 14.85
C TRP A 225 6.98 1.35 13.54
N LEU A 226 7.14 2.41 12.75
CA LEU A 226 7.94 2.37 11.53
C LEU A 226 9.36 1.88 11.81
N ARG A 227 10.02 2.46 12.82
CA ARG A 227 11.37 2.06 13.23
C ARG A 227 11.45 0.59 13.62
N ARG A 228 10.43 0.09 14.32
CA ARG A 228 10.36 -1.30 14.76
C ARG A 228 10.10 -2.29 13.62
N LEU A 229 9.29 -1.91 12.65
CA LEU A 229 8.91 -2.75 11.52
C LEU A 229 9.82 -2.61 10.29
N ALA A 230 10.68 -1.60 10.27
CA ALA A 230 11.56 -1.28 9.14
C ALA A 230 12.34 -2.49 8.57
N PRO A 231 12.89 -3.43 9.37
CA PRO A 231 13.59 -4.60 8.83
C PRO A 231 12.70 -5.56 8.02
N SER A 232 11.38 -5.45 8.15
CA SER A 232 10.40 -6.30 7.48
C SER A 232 9.76 -5.65 6.26
N LEU A 233 10.06 -4.38 5.99
CA LEU A 233 9.44 -3.63 4.90
C LEU A 233 9.98 -4.07 3.54
N ALA A 234 9.08 -4.13 2.55
CA ALA A 234 9.42 -4.23 1.13
C ALA A 234 9.31 -2.88 0.42
N GLY A 235 8.51 -1.97 0.96
CA GLY A 235 8.30 -0.65 0.40
C GLY A 235 7.36 0.20 1.23
N MET A 236 7.07 1.39 0.70
CA MET A 236 6.13 2.32 1.29
C MET A 236 5.30 3.06 0.24
N HIS A 237 4.05 3.36 0.59
CA HIS A 237 3.25 4.40 -0.05
C HIS A 237 3.51 5.74 0.63
N VAL A 238 3.60 6.78 -0.18
CA VAL A 238 3.93 8.13 0.25
C VAL A 238 2.85 9.07 -0.22
N HIS A 239 2.10 9.59 0.71
CA HIS A 239 1.15 10.68 0.54
C HIS A 239 1.01 11.43 1.85
N ASP A 240 0.47 12.63 1.79
CA ASP A 240 0.28 13.48 2.96
C ASP A 240 -1.15 13.39 3.49
N VAL A 241 -1.35 13.85 4.71
CA VAL A 241 -2.64 13.80 5.42
C VAL A 241 -2.91 15.13 6.12
N GLU A 242 -4.07 15.71 5.86
CA GLU A 242 -4.62 16.77 6.71
C GLU A 242 -5.48 16.14 7.80
N PRO A 243 -5.18 16.43 9.09
CA PRO A 243 -5.98 15.89 10.19
C PRO A 243 -7.46 16.25 10.13
N PRO A 244 -8.35 15.38 10.60
CA PRO A 244 -8.03 14.12 11.26
C PRO A 244 -7.74 12.95 10.31
N GLY A 245 -8.18 12.98 9.03
CA GLY A 245 -8.10 11.82 8.15
C GLY A 245 -8.29 12.09 6.66
N GLN A 246 -8.02 13.31 6.17
CA GLN A 246 -8.01 13.58 4.72
C GLN A 246 -6.66 13.16 4.14
N ASP A 247 -6.64 12.02 3.50
CA ASP A 247 -5.45 11.37 2.95
C ASP A 247 -5.23 11.61 1.45
N HIS A 248 -4.18 10.97 0.90
CA HIS A 248 -3.75 11.06 -0.50
C HIS A 248 -3.47 12.48 -0.99
N LEU A 249 -3.15 13.39 -0.07
CA LEU A 249 -2.66 14.71 -0.42
C LEU A 249 -1.20 14.62 -0.89
N MET A 250 -0.83 15.50 -1.81
CA MET A 250 0.58 15.56 -2.23
C MET A 250 1.45 16.29 -1.21
N PRO A 251 2.60 15.72 -0.82
CA PRO A 251 3.57 16.41 0.04
C PRO A 251 3.97 17.80 -0.51
N PRO A 252 4.15 18.81 0.35
CA PRO A 252 3.96 18.89 1.80
C PRO A 252 2.65 19.61 2.19
N ARG A 253 1.50 19.15 1.71
CA ARG A 253 0.20 19.85 1.94
C ARG A 253 -0.45 19.55 3.29
N GLY A 254 -0.09 18.46 3.93
CA GLY A 254 -0.65 18.01 5.21
C GLY A 254 0.32 18.12 6.37
N LYS A 255 0.27 17.14 7.27
CA LYS A 255 0.99 17.16 8.55
C LYS A 255 1.99 16.01 8.73
N VAL A 256 2.25 15.22 7.71
CA VAL A 256 3.27 14.15 7.79
C VAL A 256 4.67 14.76 7.90
N ASP A 257 5.46 14.30 8.87
CA ASP A 257 6.86 14.71 9.06
C ASP A 257 7.78 13.96 8.08
N PHE A 258 7.82 14.40 6.82
CA PHE A 258 8.66 13.79 5.80
C PHE A 258 10.17 13.87 6.10
N PRO A 259 10.73 14.94 6.69
CA PRO A 259 12.11 14.95 7.17
C PRO A 259 12.45 13.79 8.10
N ALA A 260 11.58 13.47 9.06
CA ALA A 260 11.79 12.35 9.98
C ALA A 260 11.76 10.96 9.29
N LEU A 261 11.20 10.88 8.08
CA LEU A 261 11.16 9.64 7.29
C LEU A 261 12.43 9.43 6.44
N ALA A 262 13.36 10.38 6.39
CA ALA A 262 14.51 10.35 5.49
C ALA A 262 15.42 9.12 5.70
N GLU A 263 15.60 8.65 6.94
CA GLU A 263 16.38 7.45 7.23
C GLU A 263 15.79 6.19 6.57
N PHE A 264 14.46 6.04 6.59
CA PHE A 264 13.75 4.92 5.98
C PHE A 264 13.65 5.07 4.46
N ALA A 265 13.44 6.29 3.98
CA ALA A 265 13.36 6.57 2.56
C ALA A 265 14.67 6.25 1.80
N ARG A 266 15.82 6.19 2.49
CA ARG A 266 17.11 5.80 1.92
C ARG A 266 17.41 4.31 1.99
N MET A 267 16.59 3.51 2.68
CA MET A 267 16.72 2.05 2.71
C MET A 267 16.48 1.45 1.31
N ASP A 268 17.02 0.25 1.06
CA ASP A 268 16.75 -0.49 -0.19
C ASP A 268 15.33 -1.08 -0.17
N MET A 269 14.36 -0.22 -0.46
CA MET A 269 12.96 -0.59 -0.58
C MET A 269 12.28 0.20 -1.71
N VAL A 270 11.08 -0.26 -2.12
CA VAL A 270 10.26 0.46 -3.09
C VAL A 270 9.60 1.67 -2.42
N ARG A 271 9.57 2.81 -3.09
CA ARG A 271 8.86 4.02 -2.65
C ARG A 271 7.92 4.45 -3.75
N VAL A 272 6.65 4.55 -3.43
CA VAL A 272 5.59 4.91 -4.38
C VAL A 272 4.88 6.16 -3.89
N LEU A 273 4.97 7.24 -4.66
CA LEU A 273 4.10 8.39 -4.46
C LEU A 273 2.69 7.99 -4.90
N GLU A 274 1.71 8.14 -4.01
CA GLU A 274 0.34 7.68 -4.24
C GLU A 274 -0.66 8.85 -4.28
N PRO A 275 -0.84 9.50 -5.43
CA PRO A 275 -1.81 10.59 -5.57
C PRO A 275 -3.25 10.07 -5.68
N ALA A 276 -4.20 10.89 -5.26
CA ALA A 276 -5.60 10.69 -5.60
C ALA A 276 -5.84 10.76 -7.13
N PRO A 277 -6.87 10.12 -7.67
CA PRO A 277 -7.11 10.08 -9.13
C PRO A 277 -7.29 11.45 -9.79
N ASP A 278 -7.77 12.45 -9.05
CA ASP A 278 -8.02 13.83 -9.50
C ASP A 278 -6.87 14.80 -9.21
N THR A 279 -5.74 14.30 -8.70
CA THR A 279 -4.56 15.12 -8.41
C THR A 279 -3.97 15.72 -9.69
N GLU A 280 -3.80 17.04 -9.69
CA GLU A 280 -3.18 17.75 -10.81
C GLU A 280 -1.70 17.38 -10.99
N THR A 281 -1.25 17.25 -12.25
CA THR A 281 0.12 16.95 -12.61
C THR A 281 1.14 17.87 -11.94
N ALA A 282 0.85 19.16 -11.86
CA ALA A 282 1.72 20.15 -11.22
C ALA A 282 1.93 19.90 -9.72
N GLN A 283 0.93 19.33 -9.03
CA GLN A 283 1.05 18.96 -7.61
C GLN A 283 1.97 17.74 -7.44
N ILE A 284 1.87 16.77 -8.34
CA ILE A 284 2.72 15.57 -8.34
C ILE A 284 4.19 15.98 -8.58
N VAL A 285 4.46 16.83 -9.58
CA VAL A 285 5.82 17.30 -9.87
C VAL A 285 6.43 18.00 -8.65
N ARG A 286 5.71 18.94 -8.04
CA ARG A 286 6.18 19.62 -6.81
C ARG A 286 6.44 18.66 -5.66
N ALA A 287 5.59 17.63 -5.49
CA ALA A 287 5.79 16.64 -4.44
C ALA A 287 7.05 15.78 -4.69
N ILE A 288 7.32 15.42 -5.94
CA ILE A 288 8.53 14.68 -6.32
C ILE A 288 9.78 15.52 -6.02
N GLU A 289 9.80 16.81 -6.39
CA GLU A 289 10.90 17.73 -6.12
C GLU A 289 11.13 17.87 -4.62
N TYR A 290 10.07 18.16 -3.86
CA TYR A 290 10.11 18.28 -2.40
C TYR A 290 10.69 17.03 -1.73
N LEU A 291 10.21 15.83 -2.10
CA LEU A 291 10.68 14.58 -1.51
C LEU A 291 12.13 14.25 -1.90
N ARG A 292 12.55 14.56 -3.14
CA ARG A 292 13.94 14.38 -3.56
C ARG A 292 14.90 15.25 -2.74
N GLU A 293 14.55 16.50 -2.52
CA GLU A 293 15.33 17.44 -1.70
C GLU A 293 15.34 17.00 -0.22
N THR A 294 14.15 16.77 0.37
CA THR A 294 14.00 16.43 1.78
C THR A 294 14.73 15.14 2.16
N TRP A 295 14.72 14.14 1.27
CA TRP A 295 15.34 12.85 1.52
C TRP A 295 16.75 12.70 0.95
N ASN A 296 17.29 13.74 0.30
CA ASN A 296 18.58 13.72 -0.38
C ASN A 296 18.69 12.54 -1.36
N LEU A 297 17.64 12.31 -2.15
CA LEU A 297 17.62 11.25 -3.16
C LEU A 297 18.34 11.77 -4.42
N THR A 298 19.64 11.55 -4.51
CA THR A 298 20.39 11.81 -5.74
C THR A 298 19.93 10.85 -6.84
N GLU A 299 19.72 11.36 -8.05
CA GLU A 299 19.53 10.49 -9.21
C GLU A 299 20.74 9.59 -9.33
N SER A 300 20.55 8.27 -9.29
CA SER A 300 21.60 7.35 -9.64
C SER A 300 21.98 7.63 -11.09
N LYS A 301 23.13 8.28 -11.31
CA LYS A 301 23.73 8.35 -12.63
C LYS A 301 23.88 6.92 -13.10
N THR A 302 23.05 6.52 -14.06
CA THR A 302 23.27 5.29 -14.83
C THR A 302 24.66 5.47 -15.43
N SER A 303 25.63 4.73 -14.89
CA SER A 303 26.95 4.63 -15.48
C SER A 303 26.75 3.99 -16.86
N SER A 304 26.69 4.85 -17.87
CA SER A 304 26.97 4.45 -19.24
C SER A 304 28.43 4.05 -19.29
N GLY A 305 28.67 2.77 -18.98
CA GLY A 305 29.98 2.14 -19.18
C GLY A 305 30.19 1.99 -20.68
N GLU A 306 30.69 3.02 -21.31
CA GLU A 306 31.51 2.89 -22.52
C GLU A 306 32.76 2.08 -22.14
N LYS A 307 32.75 0.79 -22.42
CA LYS A 307 34.01 0.07 -22.61
C LYS A 307 34.35 0.13 -24.09
N LYS A 308 35.43 0.83 -24.34
CA LYS A 308 36.19 0.78 -25.59
C LYS A 308 36.68 -0.65 -25.85
#